data_dde2433d4bab0af9c0d37992aae9682b
#
_entry.id   dde2433d4bab0af9c0d37992aae9682b
#
_cell.length_a   1.000
_cell.length_b   1.000
_cell.length_c   1.000
_cell.angle_alpha   90.00
_cell.angle_beta   90.00
_cell.angle_gamma   90.00
#
_symmetry.space_group_name_H-M   'P 1'
#
loop_
_entity.id
_entity.type
_entity.pdbx_description
1 polymer ?
#
loop_
_entity_poly.entity_id
_entity_poly.type
_entity_poly.pdbx_seq_one_letter_code
_entity_poly.pdbx_strand_id
1 'polypeptide(L)'
;MNATEQLEKIKSWLNQADEKYLDAFASQNQTLISHICEIWQRFQEAKNITSLENNMLIIQPTETTPVYKKDLIITLPNAKQDEPYFYQKTNDFPTIQSLKVEEDLGLAWNVEAQALDGVPIKSGEFLLTFQLTDGNTVHSTLFINPNPKYLWKNIPSDKNSRFWKPDSASSQISTDLGQLIAARMRGRTHAMKGTCCDDDFTIGYHEKSKFHFIAVADGAGSAEFSRQGSKLAVEAAKDKFFELLNIEGKDYQKLSQKNEQELAYITKVMFKEAVQAAYLAQETAAKDYVIEQKSLSCTLLLAFTLPLIDGKWFTACYWVGDGVAAIFDPAIQKIKLLGEVDSGQYSGETQFLTLAEANAEKITARIYTDIRDYPPILILMTDGVSDPKFHSDVQLNTFEAWQIFWQELREPLQKEQPEKALEEWLDFFSKGEHDDRTLAMFIPQSEWQGMTYTSMSNEILKEESTIVNEIVLQAAENNQEFANEKVRTINITQNNETKTITLQKASDIPLQKGTE
;
A
#
# COMPACT_ATOMS: atom_id res chain seq x y z
N MET A 1 -7.07 -16.13 -21.82
CA MET A 1 -7.93 -17.33 -22.07
C MET A 1 -9.36 -16.89 -21.84
N ASN A 2 -10.26 -17.04 -22.81
CA ASN A 2 -11.67 -16.71 -22.62
C ASN A 2 -12.40 -17.83 -21.84
N ALA A 3 -13.63 -17.56 -21.36
CA ALA A 3 -14.39 -18.51 -20.53
C ALA A 3 -14.61 -19.88 -21.21
N THR A 4 -14.77 -19.90 -22.54
CA THR A 4 -14.96 -21.12 -23.31
C THR A 4 -13.70 -21.97 -23.35
N GLU A 5 -12.52 -21.35 -23.52
CA GLU A 5 -11.22 -22.04 -23.48
C GLU A 5 -10.92 -22.61 -22.09
N GLN A 6 -11.31 -21.92 -21.02
CA GLN A 6 -11.18 -22.40 -19.64
C GLN A 6 -12.08 -23.62 -19.41
N LEU A 7 -13.31 -23.59 -19.90
CA LEU A 7 -14.27 -24.68 -19.76
C LEU A 7 -13.80 -25.96 -20.47
N GLU A 8 -13.27 -25.83 -21.68
CA GLU A 8 -12.73 -26.98 -22.44
C GLU A 8 -11.49 -27.57 -21.76
N LYS A 9 -10.66 -26.74 -21.15
CA LYS A 9 -9.50 -27.18 -20.40
C LYS A 9 -9.90 -27.94 -19.12
N ILE A 10 -10.92 -27.47 -18.41
CA ILE A 10 -11.47 -28.15 -17.22
C ILE A 10 -12.06 -29.51 -17.64
N LYS A 11 -12.83 -29.58 -18.71
CA LYS A 11 -13.35 -30.87 -19.24
C LYS A 11 -12.23 -31.84 -19.60
N SER A 12 -11.15 -31.38 -20.22
CA SER A 12 -9.99 -32.20 -20.55
C SER A 12 -9.31 -32.75 -19.27
N TRP A 13 -9.18 -31.97 -18.23
CA TRP A 13 -8.59 -32.42 -16.96
C TRP A 13 -9.47 -33.46 -16.25
N LEU A 14 -10.78 -33.24 -16.20
CA LEU A 14 -11.71 -34.17 -15.57
C LEU A 14 -11.74 -35.54 -16.29
N ASN A 15 -11.60 -35.55 -17.63
CA ASN A 15 -11.54 -36.77 -18.41
C ASN A 15 -10.20 -37.54 -18.25
N GLN A 16 -9.14 -36.90 -17.74
CA GLN A 16 -7.83 -37.51 -17.51
C GLN A 16 -7.59 -37.91 -16.05
N ALA A 17 -8.49 -37.52 -15.13
CA ALA A 17 -8.33 -37.78 -13.71
C ALA A 17 -8.66 -39.25 -13.38
N ASP A 18 -7.76 -39.90 -12.66
CA ASP A 18 -7.98 -41.24 -12.12
C ASP A 18 -9.04 -41.17 -11.01
N GLU A 19 -10.07 -42.02 -11.08
CA GLU A 19 -11.24 -42.04 -10.19
C GLU A 19 -10.83 -42.10 -8.70
N LYS A 20 -9.77 -42.84 -8.38
CA LYS A 20 -9.20 -42.97 -7.04
C LYS A 20 -8.70 -41.64 -6.42
N TYR A 21 -8.17 -40.73 -7.26
CA TYR A 21 -7.72 -39.42 -6.80
C TYR A 21 -8.87 -38.42 -6.68
N LEU A 22 -9.93 -38.58 -7.49
CA LEU A 22 -11.14 -37.76 -7.40
C LEU A 22 -11.88 -37.98 -6.07
N ASP A 23 -11.99 -39.21 -5.61
CA ASP A 23 -12.62 -39.55 -4.31
C ASP A 23 -11.84 -38.98 -3.13
N ALA A 24 -10.51 -39.07 -3.15
CA ALA A 24 -9.65 -38.49 -2.13
C ALA A 24 -9.74 -36.96 -2.10
N PHE A 25 -9.74 -36.32 -3.25
CA PHE A 25 -9.91 -34.87 -3.40
C PHE A 25 -11.29 -34.42 -2.89
N ALA A 26 -12.37 -35.13 -3.28
CA ALA A 26 -13.72 -34.80 -2.86
C ALA A 26 -13.91 -34.91 -1.35
N SER A 27 -13.32 -35.91 -0.71
CA SER A 27 -13.40 -36.10 0.75
C SER A 27 -12.70 -34.99 1.54
N GLN A 28 -11.61 -34.43 0.99
CA GLN A 28 -10.83 -33.33 1.62
C GLN A 28 -11.39 -31.94 1.32
N ASN A 29 -12.22 -31.78 0.26
CA ASN A 29 -12.68 -30.48 -0.23
C ASN A 29 -14.21 -30.40 -0.37
N GLN A 30 -14.95 -30.93 0.60
CA GLN A 30 -16.43 -31.01 0.56
C GLN A 30 -17.12 -29.67 0.29
N THR A 31 -16.63 -28.57 0.89
CA THR A 31 -17.20 -27.23 0.67
C THR A 31 -17.03 -26.76 -0.76
N LEU A 32 -15.86 -27.00 -1.37
CA LEU A 32 -15.59 -26.67 -2.77
C LEU A 32 -16.47 -27.48 -3.72
N ILE A 33 -16.63 -28.77 -3.46
CA ILE A 33 -17.50 -29.65 -4.25
C ILE A 33 -18.96 -29.22 -4.16
N SER A 34 -19.46 -28.84 -2.96
CA SER A 34 -20.80 -28.29 -2.81
C SER A 34 -21.03 -27.05 -3.66
N HIS A 35 -20.10 -26.09 -3.65
CA HIS A 35 -20.19 -24.89 -4.50
C HIS A 35 -20.17 -25.21 -6.01
N ILE A 36 -19.36 -26.17 -6.44
CA ILE A 36 -19.33 -26.62 -7.84
C ILE A 36 -20.68 -27.24 -8.22
N CYS A 37 -21.28 -28.07 -7.36
CA CYS A 37 -22.59 -28.66 -7.55
C CYS A 37 -23.70 -27.60 -7.66
N GLU A 38 -23.69 -26.57 -6.80
CA GLU A 38 -24.66 -25.46 -6.89
C GLU A 38 -24.53 -24.67 -8.20
N ILE A 39 -23.31 -24.37 -8.64
CA ILE A 39 -23.06 -23.70 -9.92
C ILE A 39 -23.57 -24.55 -11.08
N TRP A 40 -23.31 -25.86 -11.02
CA TRP A 40 -23.79 -26.81 -12.05
C TRP A 40 -25.31 -26.91 -12.08
N GLN A 41 -25.96 -26.93 -10.94
CA GLN A 41 -27.42 -26.95 -10.83
C GLN A 41 -28.05 -25.68 -11.45
N ARG A 42 -27.54 -24.51 -11.12
CA ARG A 42 -27.95 -23.23 -11.73
C ARG A 42 -27.74 -23.23 -13.25
N PHE A 43 -26.64 -23.82 -13.72
CA PHE A 43 -26.38 -23.96 -15.15
C PHE A 43 -27.40 -24.87 -15.84
N GLN A 44 -27.81 -25.99 -15.23
CA GLN A 44 -28.86 -26.88 -15.75
C GLN A 44 -30.24 -26.21 -15.75
N GLU A 45 -30.56 -25.43 -14.73
CA GLU A 45 -31.78 -24.63 -14.64
C GLU A 45 -31.83 -23.59 -15.78
N ALA A 46 -30.74 -22.85 -16.01
CA ALA A 46 -30.64 -21.91 -17.12
C ALA A 46 -30.78 -22.61 -18.51
N LYS A 47 -30.19 -23.80 -18.68
CA LYS A 47 -30.31 -24.59 -19.89
C LYS A 47 -31.75 -25.06 -20.15
N ASN A 48 -32.47 -25.42 -19.09
CA ASN A 48 -33.88 -25.83 -19.20
C ASN A 48 -34.78 -24.65 -19.57
N ILE A 49 -34.51 -23.43 -19.07
CA ILE A 49 -35.22 -22.20 -19.46
C ILE A 49 -35.02 -21.93 -20.95
N THR A 50 -33.79 -22.02 -21.45
CA THR A 50 -33.46 -21.81 -22.88
C THR A 50 -34.09 -22.89 -23.79
N SER A 51 -34.26 -24.12 -23.27
CA SER A 51 -34.94 -25.20 -24.04
C SER A 51 -36.46 -25.05 -24.09
N LEU A 52 -37.06 -24.39 -23.10
CA LEU A 52 -38.50 -24.08 -23.10
C LEU A 52 -38.84 -22.93 -24.06
N GLU A 53 -37.96 -21.95 -24.21
CA GLU A 53 -38.13 -20.87 -25.19
C GLU A 53 -38.08 -21.35 -26.63
N ASN A 54 -37.33 -22.42 -26.95
CA ASN A 54 -37.23 -22.99 -28.29
C ASN A 54 -38.38 -23.92 -28.71
N ASN A 55 -39.32 -24.26 -27.79
CA ASN A 55 -40.45 -25.14 -28.04
C ASN A 55 -41.82 -24.42 -28.10
N MET A 56 -41.85 -23.09 -28.15
CA MET A 56 -43.09 -22.36 -28.36
C MET A 56 -43.57 -22.49 -29.83
N LEU A 57 -44.65 -23.20 -30.01
CA LEU A 57 -45.39 -23.41 -31.24
C LEU A 57 -45.66 -22.11 -32.02
N ILE A 58 -45.41 -22.14 -33.32
CA ILE A 58 -45.84 -21.12 -34.27
C ILE A 58 -47.36 -21.15 -34.35
N ILE A 59 -48.04 -20.23 -33.66
CA ILE A 59 -49.46 -19.93 -33.86
C ILE A 59 -49.52 -18.77 -34.86
N GLN A 60 -50.18 -18.98 -36.02
CA GLN A 60 -50.39 -17.92 -37.01
C GLN A 60 -51.30 -16.82 -36.42
N PRO A 61 -51.02 -15.53 -36.68
CA PRO A 61 -51.77 -14.42 -36.07
C PRO A 61 -53.12 -14.24 -36.74
N THR A 62 -54.20 -14.34 -35.97
CA THR A 62 -55.49 -13.70 -36.27
C THR A 62 -55.52 -12.32 -35.63
N GLU A 63 -55.96 -11.36 -36.40
CA GLU A 63 -55.94 -9.90 -36.19
C GLU A 63 -56.32 -9.41 -34.77
N THR A 64 -55.67 -8.29 -34.41
CA THR A 64 -55.83 -7.44 -33.20
C THR A 64 -55.01 -7.88 -31.99
N THR A 65 -53.69 -7.65 -32.00
CA THR A 65 -52.84 -7.65 -30.82
C THR A 65 -52.92 -6.29 -30.10
N PRO A 66 -53.19 -6.26 -28.80
CA PRO A 66 -52.87 -5.05 -28.01
C PRO A 66 -51.34 -4.86 -28.07
N VAL A 67 -50.92 -3.65 -28.40
CA VAL A 67 -49.49 -3.26 -28.34
C VAL A 67 -49.08 -3.37 -26.86
N TYR A 68 -48.43 -4.49 -26.50
CA TYR A 68 -47.73 -4.59 -25.23
C TYR A 68 -46.61 -3.56 -25.25
N LYS A 69 -46.77 -2.49 -24.45
CA LYS A 69 -45.65 -1.59 -24.15
C LYS A 69 -44.58 -2.46 -23.53
N LYS A 70 -43.46 -2.62 -24.22
CA LYS A 70 -42.27 -3.33 -23.71
C LYS A 70 -41.88 -2.57 -22.40
N ASP A 71 -41.97 -3.23 -21.26
CA ASP A 71 -41.54 -2.61 -20.02
C ASP A 71 -40.06 -2.23 -20.18
N LEU A 72 -39.80 -0.92 -20.06
CA LEU A 72 -38.45 -0.39 -20.15
C LEU A 72 -37.72 -0.71 -18.83
N ILE A 73 -36.73 -1.57 -18.90
CA ILE A 73 -35.94 -2.00 -17.73
C ILE A 73 -34.48 -1.53 -17.91
N ILE A 74 -33.94 -0.85 -16.90
CA ILE A 74 -32.53 -0.54 -16.78
C ILE A 74 -31.93 -1.52 -15.77
N THR A 75 -30.97 -2.33 -16.19
CA THR A 75 -30.20 -3.19 -15.28
C THR A 75 -28.84 -2.56 -15.05
N LEU A 76 -28.56 -2.16 -13.81
CA LEU A 76 -27.31 -1.55 -13.40
C LEU A 76 -26.38 -2.63 -12.86
N PRO A 77 -25.11 -2.72 -13.31
CA PRO A 77 -24.11 -3.52 -12.63
C PRO A 77 -23.92 -3.05 -11.18
N ASN A 78 -23.55 -3.97 -10.28
CA ASN A 78 -23.25 -3.58 -8.92
C ASN A 78 -22.04 -2.62 -8.88
N ALA A 79 -22.14 -1.57 -8.09
CA ALA A 79 -21.06 -0.66 -7.79
C ALA A 79 -20.29 -1.11 -6.54
N LYS A 80 -19.15 -0.49 -6.28
CA LYS A 80 -18.38 -0.63 -5.04
C LYS A 80 -18.10 0.75 -4.44
N GLN A 81 -18.26 0.87 -3.15
CA GLN A 81 -17.99 2.11 -2.42
C GLN A 81 -16.51 2.50 -2.56
N ASP A 82 -16.24 3.80 -2.81
CA ASP A 82 -14.93 4.42 -3.05
C ASP A 82 -14.17 3.92 -4.30
N GLU A 83 -14.82 3.15 -5.18
CA GLU A 83 -14.24 2.77 -6.48
C GLU A 83 -14.96 3.51 -7.63
N PRO A 84 -14.27 3.91 -8.70
CA PRO A 84 -14.91 4.52 -9.86
C PRO A 84 -15.99 3.61 -10.45
N TYR A 85 -17.17 4.17 -10.70
CA TYR A 85 -18.29 3.48 -11.33
C TYR A 85 -18.63 4.14 -12.65
N PHE A 86 -18.89 3.31 -13.65
CA PHE A 86 -19.33 3.77 -14.96
C PHE A 86 -20.36 2.80 -15.55
N TYR A 87 -21.50 3.34 -15.95
CA TYR A 87 -22.54 2.61 -16.68
C TYR A 87 -23.03 3.47 -17.84
N GLN A 88 -22.99 2.94 -19.06
CA GLN A 88 -23.55 3.58 -20.26
C GLN A 88 -24.78 2.82 -20.72
N LYS A 89 -25.88 3.55 -20.98
CA LYS A 89 -27.10 2.94 -21.49
C LYS A 89 -26.85 2.36 -22.89
N THR A 90 -27.61 1.33 -23.24
CA THR A 90 -27.59 0.74 -24.59
C THR A 90 -28.25 1.65 -25.62
N ASN A 91 -27.83 1.57 -26.89
CA ASN A 91 -28.31 2.46 -27.95
C ASN A 91 -29.81 2.27 -28.30
N ASP A 92 -30.39 1.10 -28.00
CA ASP A 92 -31.80 0.77 -28.18
C ASP A 92 -32.71 1.28 -27.06
N PHE A 93 -32.14 1.81 -25.97
CA PHE A 93 -32.90 2.38 -24.87
C PHE A 93 -33.18 3.87 -25.14
N PRO A 94 -34.38 4.39 -24.78
CA PRO A 94 -34.73 5.81 -24.95
C PRO A 94 -33.74 6.75 -24.26
N THR A 95 -33.65 7.98 -24.77
CA THR A 95 -32.78 9.01 -24.19
C THR A 95 -33.24 9.38 -22.79
N ILE A 96 -32.30 9.33 -21.84
CA ILE A 96 -32.53 9.72 -20.44
C ILE A 96 -32.20 11.19 -20.28
N GLN A 97 -33.16 11.96 -19.77
CA GLN A 97 -33.05 13.40 -19.56
C GLN A 97 -32.40 13.76 -18.22
N SER A 98 -32.76 13.01 -17.17
CA SER A 98 -32.24 13.25 -15.82
C SER A 98 -32.32 12.01 -14.92
N LEU A 99 -31.54 12.03 -13.85
CA LEU A 99 -31.56 11.07 -12.77
C LEU A 99 -32.03 11.77 -11.49
N LYS A 100 -32.94 11.14 -10.77
CA LYS A 100 -33.34 11.53 -9.41
C LYS A 100 -32.95 10.41 -8.43
N VAL A 101 -32.25 10.79 -7.39
CA VAL A 101 -31.87 9.94 -6.25
C VAL A 101 -32.31 10.64 -4.97
N GLU A 102 -32.72 9.91 -3.95
CA GLU A 102 -33.18 10.50 -2.69
C GLU A 102 -32.05 11.13 -1.87
N GLU A 103 -30.84 10.63 -2.05
CA GLU A 103 -29.66 11.09 -1.33
C GLU A 103 -28.43 11.13 -2.25
N ASP A 104 -27.45 11.93 -1.88
CA ASP A 104 -26.18 12.00 -2.62
C ASP A 104 -25.40 10.68 -2.49
N LEU A 105 -25.15 10.05 -3.62
CA LEU A 105 -24.40 8.80 -3.73
C LEU A 105 -22.98 9.00 -4.29
N GLY A 106 -22.58 10.24 -4.67
CA GLY A 106 -21.35 10.51 -5.39
C GLY A 106 -21.41 10.07 -6.87
N LEU A 107 -22.62 9.85 -7.41
CA LEU A 107 -22.87 9.45 -8.79
C LEU A 107 -23.72 10.51 -9.50
N ALA A 108 -23.37 10.81 -10.76
CA ALA A 108 -24.10 11.76 -11.58
C ALA A 108 -24.48 11.16 -12.94
N TRP A 109 -25.64 11.59 -13.49
CA TRP A 109 -26.04 11.24 -14.84
C TRP A 109 -25.49 12.28 -15.85
N ASN A 110 -24.61 11.84 -16.72
CA ASN A 110 -24.12 12.63 -17.84
C ASN A 110 -25.10 12.53 -19.01
N VAL A 111 -25.81 13.60 -19.30
CA VAL A 111 -26.86 13.65 -20.34
C VAL A 111 -26.26 13.52 -21.73
N GLU A 112 -25.09 14.10 -22.00
CA GLU A 112 -24.44 14.06 -23.32
C GLU A 112 -23.87 12.66 -23.61
N ALA A 113 -23.16 12.09 -22.66
CA ALA A 113 -22.62 10.73 -22.76
C ALA A 113 -23.67 9.64 -22.57
N GLN A 114 -24.88 9.98 -22.07
CA GLN A 114 -25.92 9.02 -21.68
C GLN A 114 -25.35 7.93 -20.76
N ALA A 115 -24.62 8.35 -19.74
CA ALA A 115 -23.91 7.49 -18.80
C ALA A 115 -24.13 7.92 -17.35
N LEU A 116 -24.10 6.96 -16.43
CA LEU A 116 -24.02 7.16 -15.00
C LEU A 116 -22.58 6.96 -14.57
N ASP A 117 -21.94 7.97 -14.00
CA ASP A 117 -20.55 7.93 -13.59
C ASP A 117 -20.32 8.61 -12.24
N GLY A 118 -19.16 8.37 -11.65
CA GLY A 118 -18.71 8.94 -10.39
C GLY A 118 -18.05 7.92 -9.47
N VAL A 119 -17.89 8.29 -8.20
CA VAL A 119 -17.35 7.42 -7.15
C VAL A 119 -18.37 7.31 -6.03
N PRO A 120 -18.98 6.12 -5.82
CA PRO A 120 -19.98 5.95 -4.77
C PRO A 120 -19.40 6.21 -3.38
N ILE A 121 -20.01 7.12 -2.63
CA ILE A 121 -19.60 7.50 -1.27
C ILE A 121 -20.33 6.73 -0.16
N LYS A 122 -21.34 5.94 -0.51
CA LYS A 122 -22.16 5.14 0.40
C LYS A 122 -22.30 3.73 -0.13
N SER A 123 -22.59 2.78 0.74
CA SER A 123 -22.95 1.40 0.40
C SER A 123 -24.38 1.08 0.79
N GLY A 124 -25.00 0.17 0.05
CA GLY A 124 -26.39 -0.23 0.27
C GLY A 124 -27.14 -0.50 -1.03
N GLU A 125 -28.47 -0.50 -0.90
CA GLU A 125 -29.42 -0.66 -2.00
C GLU A 125 -30.14 0.66 -2.23
N PHE A 126 -30.03 1.22 -3.43
CA PHE A 126 -30.55 2.54 -3.76
C PHE A 126 -31.47 2.50 -4.97
N LEU A 127 -32.66 3.08 -4.82
CA LEU A 127 -33.60 3.23 -5.92
C LEU A 127 -33.24 4.47 -6.75
N LEU A 128 -32.90 4.27 -7.99
CA LEU A 128 -32.61 5.30 -8.98
C LEU A 128 -33.83 5.51 -9.88
N THR A 129 -34.26 6.76 -10.07
CA THR A 129 -35.39 7.13 -10.93
C THR A 129 -34.88 7.92 -12.12
N PHE A 130 -34.92 7.30 -13.31
CA PHE A 130 -34.52 7.92 -14.56
C PHE A 130 -35.72 8.55 -15.25
N GLN A 131 -35.61 9.85 -15.60
CA GLN A 131 -36.62 10.53 -16.42
C GLN A 131 -36.22 10.46 -17.89
N LEU A 132 -37.13 10.01 -18.73
CA LEU A 132 -36.94 9.93 -20.17
C LEU A 132 -37.43 11.19 -20.88
N THR A 133 -36.90 11.45 -22.06
CA THR A 133 -37.31 12.63 -22.88
C THR A 133 -38.75 12.61 -23.34
N ASP A 134 -39.42 11.44 -23.35
CA ASP A 134 -40.83 11.26 -23.67
C ASP A 134 -41.79 11.49 -22.47
N GLY A 135 -41.23 11.89 -21.31
CA GLY A 135 -41.98 12.14 -20.07
C GLY A 135 -42.21 10.89 -19.21
N ASN A 136 -41.85 9.70 -19.65
CA ASN A 136 -41.92 8.48 -18.84
C ASN A 136 -40.80 8.43 -17.81
N THR A 137 -41.02 7.64 -16.74
CA THR A 137 -39.99 7.36 -15.73
C THR A 137 -39.69 5.86 -15.69
N VAL A 138 -38.40 5.54 -15.46
CA VAL A 138 -37.93 4.17 -15.26
C VAL A 138 -37.19 4.10 -13.94
N HIS A 139 -37.52 3.08 -13.15
CA HIS A 139 -36.87 2.81 -11.87
C HIS A 139 -35.86 1.68 -12.03
N SER A 140 -34.73 1.82 -11.39
CA SER A 140 -33.71 0.77 -11.28
C SER A 140 -33.08 0.77 -9.91
N THR A 141 -32.74 -0.40 -9.41
CA THR A 141 -32.01 -0.55 -8.15
C THR A 141 -30.53 -0.65 -8.43
N LEU A 142 -29.73 0.18 -7.77
CA LEU A 142 -28.28 0.08 -7.75
C LEU A 142 -27.83 -0.51 -6.41
N PHE A 143 -27.15 -1.65 -6.47
CA PHE A 143 -26.46 -2.23 -5.33
C PHE A 143 -25.04 -1.71 -5.26
N ILE A 144 -24.69 -1.03 -4.16
CA ILE A 144 -23.34 -0.56 -3.90
C ILE A 144 -22.75 -1.41 -2.77
N ASN A 145 -21.79 -2.26 -3.12
CA ASN A 145 -21.12 -3.10 -2.16
C ASN A 145 -20.25 -2.24 -1.22
N PRO A 146 -20.24 -2.50 0.09
CA PRO A 146 -19.42 -1.75 1.03
C PRO A 146 -17.94 -1.95 0.72
N ASN A 147 -17.15 -0.89 0.92
CA ASN A 147 -15.70 -1.03 0.94
C ASN A 147 -15.31 -1.81 2.20
N PRO A 148 -14.57 -2.92 2.08
CA PRO A 148 -14.18 -3.76 3.22
C PRO A 148 -13.50 -3.01 4.36
N LYS A 149 -12.82 -1.89 4.08
CA LYS A 149 -12.19 -1.06 5.11
C LYS A 149 -13.18 -0.55 6.17
N TYR A 150 -14.47 -0.33 5.82
CA TYR A 150 -15.49 0.15 6.75
C TYR A 150 -16.15 -0.96 7.57
N LEU A 151 -15.88 -2.23 7.26
CA LEU A 151 -16.37 -3.37 8.04
C LEU A 151 -15.55 -3.58 9.31
N TRP A 152 -14.35 -2.98 9.38
CA TRP A 152 -13.45 -3.10 10.52
C TRP A 152 -13.80 -2.06 11.59
N LYS A 153 -14.00 -2.55 12.83
CA LYS A 153 -14.17 -1.68 13.99
C LYS A 153 -12.79 -1.28 14.52
N ASN A 154 -12.61 -0.01 14.79
CA ASN A 154 -11.41 0.49 15.48
C ASN A 154 -11.77 0.75 16.95
N ILE A 155 -11.62 -0.29 17.79
CA ILE A 155 -11.81 -0.22 19.23
C ILE A 155 -10.50 0.27 19.84
N PRO A 156 -10.46 1.40 20.55
CA PRO A 156 -9.25 1.88 21.22
C PRO A 156 -8.66 0.82 22.16
N SER A 157 -7.34 0.70 22.21
CA SER A 157 -6.68 -0.20 23.15
C SER A 157 -6.92 0.21 24.59
N ASP A 158 -7.11 -0.78 25.48
CA ASP A 158 -7.35 -0.52 26.89
C ASP A 158 -6.09 0.03 27.57
N LYS A 159 -6.13 1.31 27.96
CA LYS A 159 -5.04 2.01 28.63
C LYS A 159 -4.65 1.42 29.99
N ASN A 160 -5.51 0.59 30.59
CA ASN A 160 -5.25 -0.11 31.83
C ASN A 160 -4.61 -1.49 31.59
N SER A 161 -4.49 -1.93 30.34
CA SER A 161 -3.84 -3.19 30.03
C SER A 161 -2.37 -3.15 30.41
N ARG A 162 -1.88 -4.30 30.87
CA ARG A 162 -0.46 -4.43 31.23
C ARG A 162 0.42 -4.15 30.01
N PHE A 163 1.46 -3.30 30.19
CA PHE A 163 2.35 -2.86 29.13
C PHE A 163 1.63 -2.12 28.00
N TRP A 164 0.59 -1.36 28.31
CA TRP A 164 -0.05 -0.51 27.33
C TRP A 164 0.94 0.44 26.68
N LYS A 165 0.79 0.63 25.38
CA LYS A 165 1.46 1.68 24.59
C LYS A 165 0.46 2.26 23.57
N PRO A 166 0.71 3.48 23.05
CA PRO A 166 -0.16 4.09 22.03
C PRO A 166 -0.36 3.18 20.80
N ASP A 167 -1.53 3.26 20.19
CA ASP A 167 -1.90 2.47 19.01
C ASP A 167 -1.06 2.79 17.78
N SER A 168 -0.47 4.00 17.74
CA SER A 168 0.47 4.44 16.72
C SER A 168 1.60 5.26 17.34
N ALA A 169 2.70 5.39 16.64
CA ALA A 169 3.80 6.28 17.00
C ALA A 169 4.65 6.60 15.77
N SER A 170 5.28 7.77 15.79
CA SER A 170 6.22 8.18 14.76
C SER A 170 7.36 9.00 15.34
N SER A 171 8.49 9.04 14.63
CA SER A 171 9.67 9.80 15.02
C SER A 171 10.49 10.21 13.81
N GLN A 172 11.12 11.38 13.90
CA GLN A 172 12.05 11.87 12.89
C GLN A 172 13.30 12.46 13.58
N ILE A 173 14.46 12.24 12.97
CA ILE A 173 15.72 12.90 13.34
C ILE A 173 16.35 13.45 12.07
N SER A 174 16.46 14.77 11.99
CA SER A 174 17.15 15.46 10.89
C SER A 174 18.64 15.58 11.19
N THR A 175 19.48 15.24 10.23
CA THR A 175 20.94 15.35 10.31
C THR A 175 21.48 16.10 9.10
N ASP A 176 22.75 16.48 9.14
CA ASP A 176 23.46 17.10 8.02
C ASP A 176 23.60 16.14 6.82
N LEU A 177 23.48 14.83 7.05
CA LEU A 177 23.69 13.78 6.04
C LEU A 177 22.38 13.17 5.51
N GLY A 178 21.26 13.40 6.19
CA GLY A 178 19.97 12.86 5.78
C GLY A 178 18.93 12.85 6.89
N GLN A 179 17.84 12.16 6.65
CA GLN A 179 16.72 12.02 7.59
C GLN A 179 16.62 10.58 8.08
N LEU A 180 16.51 10.40 9.38
CA LEU A 180 15.99 9.19 9.99
C LEU A 180 14.51 9.40 10.24
N ILE A 181 13.67 8.52 9.75
CA ILE A 181 12.22 8.60 9.92
C ILE A 181 11.65 7.22 10.17
N ALA A 182 10.72 7.12 11.10
CA ALA A 182 10.04 5.87 11.39
C ALA A 182 8.62 6.11 11.90
N ALA A 183 7.75 5.14 11.62
CA ALA A 183 6.40 5.11 12.14
C ALA A 183 5.93 3.67 12.34
N ARG A 184 5.00 3.49 13.28
CA ARG A 184 4.22 2.27 13.45
C ARG A 184 2.74 2.58 13.60
N MET A 185 1.91 1.65 13.14
CA MET A 185 0.47 1.72 13.21
C MET A 185 -0.09 0.36 13.61
N ARG A 186 -1.00 0.37 14.57
CA ARG A 186 -1.74 -0.83 14.99
C ARG A 186 -2.54 -1.42 13.83
N GLY A 187 -2.41 -2.72 13.63
CA GLY A 187 -3.15 -3.48 12.63
C GLY A 187 -4.64 -3.61 12.94
N ARG A 188 -5.42 -3.88 11.91
CA ARG A 188 -6.89 -4.02 12.03
C ARG A 188 -7.31 -5.20 12.87
N THR A 189 -6.52 -6.27 12.90
CA THR A 189 -6.77 -7.44 13.76
C THR A 189 -6.76 -7.06 15.24
N HIS A 190 -5.79 -6.27 15.68
CA HIS A 190 -5.70 -5.75 17.03
C HIS A 190 -6.75 -4.66 17.29
N ALA A 191 -6.99 -3.79 16.32
CA ALA A 191 -8.01 -2.75 16.41
C ALA A 191 -9.43 -3.32 16.63
N MET A 192 -9.78 -4.42 15.96
CA MET A 192 -11.06 -5.10 16.17
C MET A 192 -11.23 -5.69 17.58
N LYS A 193 -10.13 -6.13 18.19
CA LYS A 193 -10.12 -6.73 19.52
C LYS A 193 -9.93 -5.71 20.65
N GLY A 194 -9.55 -4.47 20.33
CA GLY A 194 -9.17 -3.45 21.31
C GLY A 194 -7.86 -3.77 22.03
N THR A 195 -6.96 -4.55 21.40
CA THR A 195 -5.61 -4.82 21.90
C THR A 195 -4.61 -3.79 21.39
N CYS A 196 -3.41 -3.73 22.00
CA CYS A 196 -2.36 -2.80 21.61
C CYS A 196 -1.68 -3.23 20.30
N CYS A 197 -0.93 -2.33 19.71
CA CYS A 197 0.06 -2.63 18.68
C CYS A 197 1.20 -3.45 19.30
N ASP A 198 1.56 -4.58 18.72
CA ASP A 198 2.63 -5.45 19.22
C ASP A 198 4.00 -5.12 18.60
N ASP A 199 4.04 -4.39 17.48
CA ASP A 199 5.26 -3.87 16.86
C ASP A 199 5.92 -2.73 17.64
N ASP A 200 7.23 -2.57 17.46
CA ASP A 200 7.94 -1.35 17.88
C ASP A 200 9.11 -1.00 16.95
N PHE A 201 9.58 0.24 17.06
CA PHE A 201 10.75 0.75 16.36
C PHE A 201 11.57 1.67 17.26
N THR A 202 12.81 1.89 16.87
CA THR A 202 13.61 2.99 17.38
C THR A 202 14.56 3.51 16.31
N ILE A 203 14.85 4.81 16.36
CA ILE A 203 15.85 5.47 15.51
C ILE A 203 16.85 6.21 16.38
N GLY A 204 18.04 6.46 15.86
CA GLY A 204 19.06 7.18 16.61
C GLY A 204 20.20 7.70 15.75
N TYR A 205 20.80 8.81 16.17
CA TYR A 205 21.95 9.41 15.50
C TYR A 205 23.04 9.73 16.52
N HIS A 206 24.25 9.21 16.27
CA HIS A 206 25.42 9.56 17.08
C HIS A 206 26.30 10.54 16.31
N GLU A 207 26.27 11.80 16.69
CA GLU A 207 26.85 12.92 15.95
C GLU A 207 28.36 12.78 15.73
N LYS A 208 29.13 12.36 16.75
CA LYS A 208 30.60 12.25 16.66
C LYS A 208 31.07 11.23 15.63
N SER A 209 30.40 10.10 15.51
CA SER A 209 30.72 9.04 14.55
C SER A 209 29.87 9.08 13.28
N LYS A 210 28.94 10.05 13.16
CA LYS A 210 27.98 10.14 12.06
C LYS A 210 27.19 8.83 11.85
N PHE A 211 26.92 8.13 12.94
CA PHE A 211 26.30 6.80 12.93
C PHE A 211 24.78 6.96 12.96
N HIS A 212 24.12 6.52 11.89
CA HIS A 212 22.66 6.53 11.76
C HIS A 212 22.13 5.14 12.03
N PHE A 213 21.27 5.00 13.03
CA PHE A 213 20.73 3.72 13.50
C PHE A 213 19.21 3.68 13.32
N ILE A 214 18.73 2.55 12.82
CA ILE A 214 17.31 2.22 12.73
C ILE A 214 17.07 0.78 13.19
N ALA A 215 15.95 0.53 13.85
CA ALA A 215 15.54 -0.79 14.29
C ALA A 215 14.02 -0.94 14.25
N VAL A 216 13.55 -2.14 13.91
CA VAL A 216 12.15 -2.55 13.98
C VAL A 216 12.05 -3.93 14.61
N ALA A 217 10.95 -4.20 15.29
CA ALA A 217 10.63 -5.51 15.86
C ALA A 217 9.12 -5.72 15.80
N ASP A 218 8.71 -6.87 15.27
CA ASP A 218 7.35 -7.35 15.29
C ASP A 218 7.15 -8.26 16.51
N GLY A 219 6.08 -8.02 17.24
CA GLY A 219 5.73 -8.80 18.40
C GLY A 219 4.92 -10.04 18.03
N ALA A 220 5.43 -11.25 18.34
CA ALA A 220 4.77 -12.50 18.01
C ALA A 220 3.29 -12.52 18.44
N GLY A 221 2.36 -12.68 17.51
CA GLY A 221 0.91 -12.65 17.78
C GLY A 221 0.42 -13.77 18.72
N SER A 222 1.22 -14.82 18.95
CA SER A 222 0.97 -15.86 19.94
C SER A 222 1.49 -15.55 21.35
N ALA A 223 2.25 -14.46 21.53
CA ALA A 223 2.87 -14.08 22.78
C ALA A 223 2.05 -12.98 23.48
N GLU A 224 1.63 -13.22 24.72
CA GLU A 224 0.67 -12.35 25.43
C GLU A 224 1.15 -10.90 25.62
N PHE A 225 2.46 -10.71 25.77
CA PHE A 225 3.10 -9.41 26.04
C PHE A 225 4.17 -9.05 25.00
N SER A 226 4.00 -9.52 23.77
CA SER A 226 4.92 -9.29 22.64
C SER A 226 5.20 -7.81 22.41
N ARG A 227 4.20 -6.94 22.62
CA ARG A 227 4.34 -5.47 22.57
C ARG A 227 5.40 -4.90 23.53
N GLN A 228 5.61 -5.54 24.67
CA GLN A 228 6.68 -5.17 25.58
C GLN A 228 8.01 -5.76 25.15
N GLY A 229 7.97 -6.96 24.57
CA GLY A 229 9.15 -7.64 24.04
C GLY A 229 9.78 -6.90 22.87
N SER A 230 8.99 -6.48 21.90
CA SER A 230 9.44 -5.68 20.74
C SER A 230 10.03 -4.35 21.19
N LYS A 231 9.35 -3.64 22.11
CA LYS A 231 9.84 -2.39 22.68
C LYS A 231 11.19 -2.54 23.36
N LEU A 232 11.30 -3.50 24.27
CA LEU A 232 12.55 -3.74 25.02
C LEU A 232 13.70 -4.13 24.08
N ALA A 233 13.42 -4.92 23.06
CA ALA A 233 14.43 -5.40 22.12
C ALA A 233 15.06 -4.25 21.33
N VAL A 234 14.23 -3.38 20.72
CA VAL A 234 14.76 -2.26 19.92
C VAL A 234 15.43 -1.18 20.79
N GLU A 235 14.88 -0.86 21.97
CA GLU A 235 15.44 0.12 22.89
C GLU A 235 16.79 -0.34 23.46
N ALA A 236 16.87 -1.57 23.99
CA ALA A 236 18.09 -2.10 24.58
C ALA A 236 19.21 -2.28 23.53
N ALA A 237 18.86 -2.69 22.30
CA ALA A 237 19.84 -2.77 21.22
C ALA A 237 20.42 -1.39 20.87
N LYS A 238 19.57 -0.36 20.72
CA LYS A 238 20.02 1.02 20.47
C LYS A 238 20.93 1.51 21.60
N ASP A 239 20.47 1.38 22.84
CA ASP A 239 21.21 1.86 24.00
C ASP A 239 22.60 1.22 24.07
N LYS A 240 22.71 -0.08 23.76
CA LYS A 240 23.99 -0.78 23.72
C LYS A 240 24.89 -0.27 22.59
N PHE A 241 24.38 -0.04 21.37
CA PHE A 241 25.16 0.59 20.31
C PHE A 241 25.70 1.95 20.73
N PHE A 242 24.87 2.80 21.33
CA PHE A 242 25.28 4.14 21.75
C PHE A 242 26.22 4.12 22.96
N GLU A 243 26.05 3.17 23.88
CA GLU A 243 27.01 2.91 24.95
C GLU A 243 28.39 2.61 24.37
N LEU A 244 28.50 1.65 23.43
CA LEU A 244 29.75 1.27 22.80
C LEU A 244 30.41 2.44 22.07
N LEU A 245 29.64 3.23 21.32
CA LEU A 245 30.12 4.42 20.60
C LEU A 245 30.67 5.50 21.53
N ASN A 246 30.24 5.54 22.80
CA ASN A 246 30.69 6.50 23.78
C ASN A 246 31.87 6.03 24.64
N ILE A 247 32.35 4.78 24.48
CA ILE A 247 33.53 4.29 25.23
C ILE A 247 34.79 4.98 24.69
N GLU A 248 35.39 5.83 25.52
CA GLU A 248 36.61 6.56 25.17
C GLU A 248 37.79 5.64 24.87
N GLY A 249 38.56 6.01 23.85
CA GLY A 249 39.78 5.28 23.46
C GLY A 249 39.54 3.95 22.77
N LYS A 250 38.28 3.56 22.49
CA LYS A 250 37.95 2.34 21.75
C LYS A 250 37.76 2.61 20.26
N ASP A 251 37.93 1.57 19.48
CA ASP A 251 37.83 1.61 18.02
C ASP A 251 36.40 1.97 17.50
N TYR A 252 35.39 1.82 18.34
CA TYR A 252 34.00 2.15 18.00
C TYR A 252 33.80 3.63 17.65
N GLN A 253 34.58 4.54 18.25
CA GLN A 253 34.51 5.98 17.93
C GLN A 253 35.15 6.33 16.57
N LYS A 254 35.96 5.43 16.03
CA LYS A 254 36.75 5.63 14.80
C LYS A 254 36.31 4.73 13.66
N LEU A 255 35.07 4.28 13.65
CA LEU A 255 34.54 3.38 12.61
C LEU A 255 34.80 3.92 11.21
N SER A 256 34.57 5.23 10.98
CA SER A 256 34.80 5.88 9.68
C SER A 256 36.25 5.80 9.16
N GLN A 257 37.23 5.52 10.02
CA GLN A 257 38.66 5.46 9.70
C GLN A 257 39.16 4.01 9.49
N LYS A 258 38.30 3.00 9.69
CA LYS A 258 38.65 1.59 9.65
C LYS A 258 38.61 1.04 8.23
N ASN A 259 39.50 0.11 7.94
CA ASN A 259 39.43 -0.67 6.71
C ASN A 259 38.28 -1.71 6.79
N GLU A 260 37.98 -2.33 5.67
CA GLU A 260 36.85 -3.27 5.55
C GLU A 260 36.94 -4.46 6.53
N GLN A 261 38.15 -5.02 6.74
CA GLN A 261 38.34 -6.15 7.66
C GLN A 261 38.09 -5.74 9.12
N GLU A 262 38.62 -4.58 9.50
CA GLU A 262 38.41 -4.00 10.85
C GLU A 262 36.91 -3.66 11.06
N LEU A 263 36.25 -3.06 10.06
CA LEU A 263 34.82 -2.76 10.09
C LEU A 263 34.00 -4.05 10.30
N ALA A 264 34.29 -5.09 9.50
CA ALA A 264 33.60 -6.37 9.64
C ALA A 264 33.77 -7.00 11.01
N TYR A 265 34.97 -6.92 11.61
CA TYR A 265 35.24 -7.42 12.96
C TYR A 265 34.49 -6.61 14.04
N ILE A 266 34.63 -5.28 14.00
CA ILE A 266 34.03 -4.40 15.00
C ILE A 266 32.49 -4.50 14.93
N THR A 267 31.93 -4.53 13.73
CA THR A 267 30.51 -4.69 13.49
C THR A 267 29.95 -5.97 14.13
N LYS A 268 30.66 -7.10 13.97
CA LYS A 268 30.28 -8.37 14.62
C LYS A 268 30.23 -8.25 16.13
N VAL A 269 31.21 -7.57 16.74
CA VAL A 269 31.23 -7.33 18.19
C VAL A 269 30.07 -6.44 18.60
N MET A 270 29.82 -5.34 17.88
CA MET A 270 28.74 -4.40 18.21
C MET A 270 27.36 -5.07 18.11
N PHE A 271 27.08 -5.80 17.05
CA PHE A 271 25.79 -6.53 16.94
C PHE A 271 25.66 -7.62 18.00
N LYS A 272 26.74 -8.36 18.29
CA LYS A 272 26.71 -9.36 19.36
C LYS A 272 26.28 -8.74 20.69
N GLU A 273 26.94 -7.65 21.09
CA GLU A 273 26.61 -6.96 22.33
C GLU A 273 25.17 -6.41 22.33
N ALA A 274 24.74 -5.82 21.20
CA ALA A 274 23.40 -5.23 21.08
C ALA A 274 22.29 -6.28 21.09
N VAL A 275 22.43 -7.38 20.37
CA VAL A 275 21.43 -8.48 20.33
C VAL A 275 21.37 -9.20 21.68
N GLN A 276 22.51 -9.41 22.34
CA GLN A 276 22.54 -9.98 23.68
C GLN A 276 21.91 -9.04 24.70
N ALA A 277 22.11 -7.72 24.59
CA ALA A 277 21.43 -6.74 25.43
C ALA A 277 19.92 -6.75 25.23
N ALA A 278 19.44 -6.84 23.98
CA ALA A 278 18.02 -6.97 23.66
C ALA A 278 17.39 -8.22 24.32
N TYR A 279 18.03 -9.37 24.16
CA TYR A 279 17.57 -10.62 24.79
C TYR A 279 17.58 -10.52 26.33
N LEU A 280 18.66 -10.01 26.91
CA LEU A 280 18.80 -9.86 28.35
C LEU A 280 17.77 -8.89 28.95
N ALA A 281 17.41 -7.83 28.23
CA ALA A 281 16.35 -6.93 28.64
C ALA A 281 15.00 -7.62 28.74
N GLN A 282 14.65 -8.49 27.78
CA GLN A 282 13.45 -9.32 27.85
C GLN A 282 13.52 -10.34 28.99
N GLU A 283 14.66 -10.99 29.19
CA GLU A 283 14.84 -11.96 30.29
C GLU A 283 14.71 -11.28 31.66
N THR A 284 15.28 -10.10 31.83
CA THR A 284 15.20 -9.32 33.05
C THR A 284 13.75 -8.89 33.32
N ALA A 285 13.07 -8.35 32.31
CA ALA A 285 11.68 -7.97 32.42
C ALA A 285 10.78 -9.17 32.75
N ALA A 286 11.03 -10.34 32.16
CA ALA A 286 10.28 -11.55 32.48
C ALA A 286 10.40 -11.95 33.94
N LYS A 287 11.62 -11.85 34.53
CA LYS A 287 11.88 -12.08 35.96
C LYS A 287 11.20 -11.04 36.84
N ASP A 288 11.37 -9.77 36.54
CA ASP A 288 10.85 -8.64 37.34
C ASP A 288 9.32 -8.62 37.38
N TYR A 289 8.69 -8.98 36.26
CA TYR A 289 7.24 -8.99 36.13
C TYR A 289 6.61 -10.35 36.44
N VAL A 290 7.40 -11.36 36.73
CA VAL A 290 6.96 -12.75 37.01
C VAL A 290 6.09 -13.29 35.87
N ILE A 291 6.61 -13.23 34.66
CA ILE A 291 5.99 -13.76 33.43
C ILE A 291 6.96 -14.72 32.72
N GLU A 292 6.44 -15.54 31.84
CA GLU A 292 7.29 -16.38 31.01
C GLU A 292 7.98 -15.55 29.93
N GLN A 293 9.26 -15.76 29.71
CA GLN A 293 10.02 -15.01 28.70
C GLN A 293 9.45 -15.17 27.29
N LYS A 294 8.92 -16.36 26.94
CA LYS A 294 8.29 -16.59 25.64
C LYS A 294 7.07 -15.69 25.39
N SER A 295 6.45 -15.14 26.47
CA SER A 295 5.37 -14.16 26.32
C SER A 295 5.84 -12.78 25.82
N LEU A 296 7.16 -12.55 25.74
CA LEU A 296 7.81 -11.37 25.20
C LEU A 296 8.43 -11.62 23.80
N SER A 297 8.12 -12.75 23.14
CA SER A 297 8.72 -13.10 21.85
C SER A 297 8.45 -12.03 20.79
N CYS A 298 9.50 -11.69 20.04
CA CYS A 298 9.43 -10.77 18.91
C CYS A 298 10.50 -11.10 17.86
N THR A 299 10.35 -10.56 16.66
CA THR A 299 11.40 -10.45 15.65
C THR A 299 12.39 -9.35 16.03
N LEU A 300 13.49 -9.20 15.32
CA LEU A 300 14.42 -8.08 15.52
C LEU A 300 15.26 -7.81 14.27
N LEU A 301 15.06 -6.65 13.67
CA LEU A 301 15.87 -6.12 12.59
C LEU A 301 16.60 -4.88 13.10
N LEU A 302 17.92 -4.89 13.01
CA LEU A 302 18.79 -3.78 13.43
C LEU A 302 19.66 -3.37 12.25
N ALA A 303 19.72 -2.10 11.91
CA ALA A 303 20.65 -1.62 10.91
C ALA A 303 21.25 -0.27 11.26
N PHE A 304 22.45 -0.05 10.73
CA PHE A 304 23.10 1.24 10.80
C PHE A 304 23.83 1.57 9.51
N THR A 305 24.03 2.86 9.26
CA THR A 305 24.86 3.35 8.18
C THR A 305 25.69 4.56 8.63
N LEU A 306 26.88 4.72 8.07
CA LEU A 306 27.78 5.83 8.34
C LEU A 306 28.72 6.11 7.16
N PRO A 307 29.18 7.37 6.98
CA PRO A 307 30.18 7.70 5.99
C PRO A 307 31.58 7.26 6.46
N LEU A 308 32.40 6.77 5.53
CA LEU A 308 33.81 6.48 5.75
C LEU A 308 34.68 7.66 5.34
N ILE A 309 35.92 7.71 5.85
CA ILE A 309 36.86 8.80 5.57
C ILE A 309 37.26 8.91 4.09
N ASP A 310 37.17 7.81 3.33
CA ASP A 310 37.43 7.75 1.88
C ASP A 310 36.23 8.21 1.03
N GLY A 311 35.15 8.69 1.66
CA GLY A 311 33.94 9.17 1.01
C GLY A 311 32.90 8.08 0.74
N LYS A 312 33.22 6.82 0.99
CA LYS A 312 32.27 5.71 0.87
C LYS A 312 31.31 5.67 2.04
N TRP A 313 30.28 4.84 1.93
CA TRP A 313 29.33 4.57 2.99
C TRP A 313 29.35 3.10 3.38
N PHE A 314 29.39 2.86 4.66
CA PHE A 314 29.30 1.52 5.25
C PHE A 314 27.92 1.33 5.85
N THR A 315 27.28 0.22 5.52
CA THR A 315 25.98 -0.20 6.07
C THR A 315 26.14 -1.60 6.63
N ALA A 316 25.50 -1.85 7.79
CA ALA A 316 25.44 -3.18 8.37
C ALA A 316 24.05 -3.43 8.95
N CYS A 317 23.60 -4.69 8.87
CA CYS A 317 22.29 -5.14 9.31
C CYS A 317 22.41 -6.47 10.03
N TYR A 318 21.63 -6.66 11.09
CA TYR A 318 21.29 -7.93 11.72
C TYR A 318 19.81 -8.19 11.51
N TRP A 319 19.47 -9.42 11.14
CA TRP A 319 18.11 -9.78 10.77
C TRP A 319 17.69 -11.12 11.39
N VAL A 320 16.66 -11.15 12.22
CA VAL A 320 15.92 -12.33 12.70
C VAL A 320 14.42 -12.06 12.61
N GLY A 321 13.71 -12.89 11.87
CA GLY A 321 12.28 -12.78 11.61
C GLY A 321 11.94 -12.67 10.12
N ASP A 322 10.67 -12.42 9.84
CA ASP A 322 10.03 -12.37 8.52
C ASP A 322 9.86 -10.94 7.96
N GLY A 323 10.22 -9.92 8.72
CA GLY A 323 10.32 -8.55 8.21
C GLY A 323 11.39 -8.40 7.11
N VAL A 324 11.60 -7.18 6.61
CA VAL A 324 12.52 -6.91 5.50
C VAL A 324 13.49 -5.78 5.83
N ALA A 325 14.77 -5.99 5.49
CA ALA A 325 15.81 -4.97 5.51
C ALA A 325 16.44 -4.82 4.11
N ALA A 326 16.44 -3.61 3.57
CA ALA A 326 16.90 -3.38 2.20
C ALA A 326 17.63 -2.05 2.03
N ILE A 327 18.50 -2.02 1.04
CA ILE A 327 19.04 -0.79 0.45
C ILE A 327 18.38 -0.60 -0.90
N PHE A 328 17.60 0.46 -1.03
CA PHE A 328 16.97 0.87 -2.28
C PHE A 328 17.78 1.96 -2.97
N ASP A 329 18.03 1.81 -4.24
CA ASP A 329 18.85 2.71 -5.03
C ASP A 329 18.17 3.09 -6.34
N PRO A 330 17.39 4.18 -6.34
CA PRO A 330 16.66 4.62 -7.53
C PRO A 330 17.57 5.14 -8.64
N ALA A 331 18.76 5.68 -8.31
CA ALA A 331 19.66 6.29 -9.28
C ALA A 331 20.27 5.27 -10.24
N ILE A 332 20.60 4.09 -9.75
CA ILE A 332 21.16 2.98 -10.56
C ILE A 332 20.16 1.83 -10.76
N GLN A 333 18.90 2.02 -10.37
CA GLN A 333 17.81 1.06 -10.52
C GLN A 333 18.15 -0.31 -9.89
N LYS A 334 18.59 -0.30 -8.63
CA LYS A 334 18.96 -1.51 -7.89
C LYS A 334 18.31 -1.57 -6.53
N ILE A 335 18.10 -2.80 -6.10
CA ILE A 335 17.72 -3.19 -4.75
C ILE A 335 18.71 -4.19 -4.20
N LYS A 336 19.05 -4.10 -2.93
CA LYS A 336 19.84 -5.11 -2.23
C LYS A 336 19.15 -5.43 -0.91
N LEU A 337 18.67 -6.64 -0.75
CA LEU A 337 18.24 -7.14 0.54
C LEU A 337 19.46 -7.34 1.45
N LEU A 338 19.32 -6.95 2.71
CA LEU A 338 20.36 -7.09 3.74
C LEU A 338 20.06 -8.30 4.66
N GLY A 339 19.67 -9.41 4.05
CA GLY A 339 19.33 -10.65 4.72
C GLY A 339 18.43 -11.53 3.85
N GLU A 340 17.99 -12.62 4.43
CA GLU A 340 17.02 -13.55 3.86
C GLU A 340 15.83 -13.62 4.81
N VAL A 341 14.62 -13.57 4.27
CA VAL A 341 13.39 -13.73 5.07
C VAL A 341 13.42 -15.10 5.73
N ASP A 342 13.32 -15.13 7.05
CA ASP A 342 13.29 -16.38 7.80
C ASP A 342 11.96 -17.11 7.58
N SER A 343 11.88 -17.90 6.53
CA SER A 343 10.84 -18.92 6.40
C SER A 343 11.32 -20.17 7.18
N GLY A 344 10.62 -20.54 8.26
CA GLY A 344 10.92 -21.74 9.05
C GLY A 344 10.84 -23.05 8.25
N GLN A 345 11.07 -24.20 8.90
CA GLN A 345 10.97 -25.52 8.25
C GLN A 345 9.58 -25.80 7.65
N TYR A 346 8.56 -25.08 8.11
CA TYR A 346 7.21 -25.09 7.57
C TYR A 346 6.88 -23.69 7.08
N SER A 347 6.22 -23.58 5.93
CA SER A 347 5.72 -22.31 5.39
C SER A 347 4.90 -21.56 6.45
N GLY A 348 5.33 -20.34 6.83
CA GLY A 348 4.68 -19.52 7.85
C GLY A 348 5.22 -19.66 9.27
N GLU A 349 6.39 -20.30 9.49
CA GLU A 349 7.05 -20.36 10.80
C GLU A 349 8.10 -19.25 10.90
N THR A 350 7.80 -18.20 11.68
CA THR A 350 8.69 -17.07 11.93
C THR A 350 9.74 -17.40 12.98
N GLN A 351 10.99 -16.97 12.77
CA GLN A 351 12.05 -17.04 13.79
C GLN A 351 11.99 -15.81 14.70
N PHE A 352 12.05 -16.02 16.01
CA PHE A 352 12.04 -14.96 17.01
C PHE A 352 13.36 -14.83 17.74
N LEU A 353 13.60 -13.68 18.38
CA LEU A 353 14.73 -13.47 19.28
C LEU A 353 14.61 -14.42 20.49
N THR A 354 15.45 -15.45 20.51
CA THR A 354 15.53 -16.47 21.59
C THR A 354 16.93 -16.56 22.13
N LEU A 355 17.11 -17.33 23.24
CA LEU A 355 18.45 -17.63 23.75
C LEU A 355 19.36 -18.29 22.70
N ALA A 356 18.80 -19.14 21.85
CA ALA A 356 19.53 -19.78 20.77
C ALA A 356 19.98 -18.78 19.70
N GLU A 357 19.14 -17.84 19.33
CA GLU A 357 19.46 -16.78 18.36
C GLU A 357 20.38 -15.70 18.97
N ALA A 358 20.35 -15.47 20.28
CA ALA A 358 21.30 -14.60 20.98
C ALA A 358 22.70 -15.22 21.18
N ASN A 359 22.95 -16.41 20.63
CA ASN A 359 24.29 -17.04 20.59
C ASN A 359 25.21 -16.31 19.59
N ALA A 360 26.50 -16.16 19.95
CA ALA A 360 27.47 -15.42 19.16
C ALA A 360 27.65 -15.92 17.72
N GLU A 361 27.58 -17.24 17.49
CA GLU A 361 27.70 -17.85 16.16
C GLU A 361 26.48 -17.54 15.31
N LYS A 362 25.29 -17.69 15.87
CA LYS A 362 24.03 -17.38 15.21
C LYS A 362 23.92 -15.90 14.85
N ILE A 363 24.25 -15.02 15.80
CA ILE A 363 24.28 -13.57 15.53
C ILE A 363 25.23 -13.27 14.38
N THR A 364 26.44 -13.84 14.40
CA THR A 364 27.44 -13.61 13.34
C THR A 364 26.96 -14.07 11.96
N ALA A 365 26.24 -15.18 11.90
CA ALA A 365 25.70 -15.73 10.65
C ALA A 365 24.58 -14.85 10.04
N ARG A 366 23.93 -14.00 10.86
CA ARG A 366 22.83 -13.12 10.47
C ARG A 366 23.24 -11.65 10.26
N ILE A 367 24.57 -11.39 10.19
CA ILE A 367 25.08 -10.03 9.96
C ILE A 367 25.42 -9.89 8.47
N TYR A 368 24.80 -8.90 7.86
CA TYR A 368 25.04 -8.52 6.46
C TYR A 368 25.68 -7.13 6.41
N THR A 369 26.60 -6.94 5.48
CA THR A 369 27.31 -5.66 5.30
C THR A 369 27.31 -5.22 3.84
N ASP A 370 27.41 -3.91 3.65
CA ASP A 370 27.51 -3.28 2.33
C ASP A 370 28.45 -2.08 2.39
N ILE A 371 29.26 -1.87 1.35
CA ILE A 371 30.07 -0.68 1.15
C ILE A 371 29.79 -0.13 -0.25
N ARG A 372 29.54 1.18 -0.33
CA ARG A 372 29.21 1.86 -1.60
C ARG A 372 29.78 3.26 -1.65
N ASP A 373 29.86 3.82 -2.87
CA ASP A 373 30.47 5.13 -3.11
C ASP A 373 29.52 6.31 -2.81
N TYR A 374 28.27 6.04 -2.42
CA TYR A 374 27.23 7.05 -2.14
C TYR A 374 26.33 6.62 -0.98
N PRO A 375 25.64 7.56 -0.31
CA PRO A 375 24.76 7.25 0.82
C PRO A 375 23.56 6.39 0.37
N PRO A 376 23.21 5.34 1.14
CA PRO A 376 22.07 4.47 0.81
C PRO A 376 20.73 5.08 1.22
N ILE A 377 19.64 4.74 0.51
CA ILE A 377 18.31 4.73 1.14
C ILE A 377 18.20 3.37 1.85
N LEU A 378 18.19 3.39 3.18
CA LEU A 378 18.11 2.19 4.00
C LEU A 378 16.70 2.07 4.57
N ILE A 379 16.08 0.90 4.39
CA ILE A 379 14.67 0.65 4.74
C ILE A 379 14.59 -0.63 5.57
N LEU A 380 13.94 -0.55 6.74
CA LEU A 380 13.53 -1.68 7.55
C LEU A 380 12.01 -1.65 7.71
N MET A 381 11.37 -2.80 7.60
CA MET A 381 9.92 -2.92 7.80
C MET A 381 9.55 -4.29 8.39
N THR A 382 8.44 -4.33 9.14
CA THR A 382 7.81 -5.58 9.57
C THR A 382 6.97 -6.19 8.45
N ASP A 383 6.57 -7.45 8.58
CA ASP A 383 5.77 -8.21 7.60
C ASP A 383 4.42 -7.53 7.31
N GLY A 384 3.78 -6.89 8.30
CA GLY A 384 2.56 -6.10 8.09
C GLY A 384 2.69 -4.96 7.09
N VAL A 385 3.94 -4.59 6.70
CA VAL A 385 4.21 -3.68 5.57
C VAL A 385 4.68 -4.45 4.35
N SER A 386 5.63 -5.39 4.50
CA SER A 386 6.20 -6.09 3.34
C SER A 386 5.19 -6.98 2.62
N ASP A 387 4.38 -7.76 3.33
CA ASP A 387 3.45 -8.71 2.73
C ASP A 387 2.36 -8.05 1.88
N PRO A 388 1.69 -6.98 2.36
CA PRO A 388 0.71 -6.28 1.53
C PRO A 388 1.32 -5.48 0.36
N LYS A 389 2.61 -5.12 0.42
CA LYS A 389 3.28 -4.31 -0.62
C LYS A 389 4.07 -5.17 -1.61
N PHE A 390 4.54 -6.32 -1.19
CA PHE A 390 5.31 -7.25 -2.00
C PHE A 390 4.67 -8.64 -1.91
N HIS A 391 3.79 -8.97 -2.84
CA HIS A 391 2.97 -10.20 -2.80
C HIS A 391 3.76 -11.51 -2.95
N SER A 392 5.08 -11.46 -3.05
CA SER A 392 5.97 -12.64 -3.12
C SER A 392 7.43 -12.26 -2.88
N ASP A 393 8.24 -13.22 -2.44
CA ASP A 393 9.70 -13.09 -2.30
C ASP A 393 10.38 -12.68 -3.61
N VAL A 394 9.79 -13.05 -4.76
CA VAL A 394 10.28 -12.62 -6.07
C VAL A 394 10.17 -11.10 -6.22
N GLN A 395 9.05 -10.50 -5.79
CA GLN A 395 8.86 -9.05 -5.87
C GLN A 395 9.80 -8.28 -4.93
N LEU A 396 10.13 -8.84 -3.76
CA LEU A 396 11.15 -8.27 -2.86
C LEU A 396 12.54 -8.14 -3.53
N ASN A 397 12.82 -8.96 -4.55
CA ASN A 397 14.07 -8.94 -5.29
C ASN A 397 13.98 -8.17 -6.62
N THR A 398 12.86 -7.53 -6.95
CA THR A 398 12.66 -6.76 -8.19
C THR A 398 12.66 -5.25 -7.93
N PHE A 399 13.44 -4.50 -8.68
CA PHE A 399 13.53 -3.04 -8.55
C PHE A 399 12.19 -2.35 -8.80
N GLU A 400 11.41 -2.81 -9.76
CA GLU A 400 10.12 -2.24 -10.16
C GLU A 400 9.10 -2.25 -9.01
N ALA A 401 9.06 -3.32 -8.20
CA ALA A 401 8.19 -3.39 -7.03
C ALA A 401 8.59 -2.35 -5.96
N TRP A 402 9.90 -2.21 -5.71
CA TRP A 402 10.42 -1.19 -4.81
C TRP A 402 10.24 0.23 -5.34
N GLN A 403 10.29 0.43 -6.64
CA GLN A 403 10.01 1.72 -7.25
C GLN A 403 8.55 2.15 -7.01
N ILE A 404 7.60 1.22 -7.16
CA ILE A 404 6.18 1.48 -6.85
C ILE A 404 6.02 1.82 -5.37
N PHE A 405 6.58 1.00 -4.48
CA PHE A 405 6.57 1.24 -3.03
C PHE A 405 7.17 2.60 -2.65
N TRP A 406 8.31 2.96 -3.24
CA TRP A 406 8.96 4.25 -3.01
C TRP A 406 8.12 5.44 -3.51
N GLN A 407 7.43 5.29 -4.64
CA GLN A 407 6.54 6.32 -5.15
C GLN A 407 5.36 6.59 -4.20
N GLU A 408 4.79 5.55 -3.61
CA GLU A 408 3.74 5.71 -2.59
C GLU A 408 4.25 6.45 -1.34
N LEU A 409 5.49 6.20 -0.92
CA LEU A 409 6.11 6.85 0.24
C LEU A 409 6.47 8.32 -0.02
N ARG A 410 6.71 8.70 -1.26
CA ARG A 410 7.10 10.10 -1.58
C ARG A 410 6.06 11.12 -1.16
N GLU A 411 4.77 10.81 -1.30
CA GLU A 411 3.70 11.74 -0.93
C GLU A 411 3.70 12.07 0.57
N PRO A 412 3.61 11.10 1.49
CA PRO A 412 3.69 11.40 2.93
C PRO A 412 5.02 12.03 3.34
N LEU A 413 6.15 11.62 2.73
CA LEU A 413 7.48 12.16 3.06
C LEU A 413 7.68 13.62 2.65
N GLN A 414 6.84 14.16 1.77
CA GLN A 414 6.88 15.56 1.33
C GLN A 414 5.99 16.50 2.17
N LYS A 415 5.24 15.98 3.12
CA LYS A 415 4.38 16.81 3.99
C LYS A 415 5.20 17.57 5.03
N GLU A 416 4.61 18.58 5.64
CA GLU A 416 5.24 19.43 6.66
C GLU A 416 5.69 18.63 7.90
N GLN A 417 4.91 17.60 8.28
CA GLN A 417 5.23 16.65 9.37
C GLN A 417 5.30 15.24 8.75
N PRO A 418 6.43 14.91 8.10
CA PRO A 418 6.52 13.69 7.32
C PRO A 418 6.43 12.41 8.17
N GLU A 419 6.88 12.46 9.44
CA GLU A 419 6.74 11.33 10.37
C GLU A 419 5.26 11.05 10.71
N LYS A 420 4.43 12.09 10.84
CA LYS A 420 2.99 11.95 11.07
C LYS A 420 2.26 11.49 9.81
N ALA A 421 2.61 12.05 8.67
CA ALA A 421 2.04 11.62 7.41
C ALA A 421 2.41 10.16 7.06
N LEU A 422 3.61 9.70 7.45
CA LEU A 422 4.02 8.30 7.33
C LEU A 422 3.19 7.39 8.26
N GLU A 423 2.93 7.85 9.50
CA GLU A 423 2.06 7.16 10.46
C GLU A 423 0.65 6.98 9.89
N GLU A 424 0.07 8.03 9.30
CA GLU A 424 -1.25 8.00 8.64
C GLU A 424 -1.24 7.11 7.40
N TRP A 425 -0.16 7.14 6.59
CA TRP A 425 0.00 6.30 5.42
C TRP A 425 0.00 4.80 5.78
N LEU A 426 0.54 4.41 6.93
CA LEU A 426 0.53 3.03 7.41
C LEU A 426 -0.87 2.48 7.68
N ASP A 427 -1.91 3.31 7.82
CA ASP A 427 -3.31 2.86 7.95
C ASP A 427 -3.96 2.44 6.62
N PHE A 428 -3.17 2.14 5.56
CA PHE A 428 -3.71 1.65 4.31
C PHE A 428 -4.50 0.34 4.49
N PHE A 429 -5.51 0.12 3.64
CA PHE A 429 -6.25 -1.15 3.61
C PHE A 429 -5.58 -2.13 2.64
N SER A 430 -5.33 -3.36 3.11
CA SER A 430 -4.96 -4.49 2.25
C SER A 430 -5.84 -5.69 2.58
N LYS A 431 -6.34 -6.36 1.54
CA LYS A 431 -7.24 -7.50 1.71
C LYS A 431 -6.44 -8.73 2.16
N GLY A 432 -6.80 -9.24 3.33
CA GLY A 432 -6.14 -10.42 3.90
C GLY A 432 -4.98 -10.09 4.85
N GLU A 433 -4.38 -8.88 4.71
CA GLU A 433 -3.22 -8.45 5.48
C GLU A 433 -3.63 -7.36 6.48
N HIS A 434 -3.75 -7.74 7.75
CA HIS A 434 -4.35 -6.90 8.79
C HIS A 434 -3.50 -6.79 10.05
N ASP A 435 -2.20 -7.14 9.94
CA ASP A 435 -1.25 -7.09 11.04
C ASP A 435 -0.76 -5.68 11.37
N ASP A 436 -0.06 -5.53 12.48
CA ASP A 436 0.62 -4.30 12.88
C ASP A 436 1.66 -3.92 11.81
N ARG A 437 1.94 -2.65 11.65
CA ARG A 437 2.78 -2.12 10.58
C ARG A 437 3.84 -1.21 11.11
N THR A 438 5.09 -1.51 10.80
CA THR A 438 6.22 -0.68 11.20
C THR A 438 7.20 -0.49 10.05
N LEU A 439 7.61 0.77 9.86
CA LEU A 439 8.56 1.18 8.83
C LEU A 439 9.57 2.15 9.44
N ALA A 440 10.87 1.88 9.24
CA ALA A 440 11.96 2.77 9.63
C ALA A 440 12.95 2.96 8.48
N MET A 441 13.39 4.20 8.24
CA MET A 441 14.23 4.53 7.10
C MET A 441 15.34 5.52 7.47
N PHE A 442 16.49 5.38 6.78
CA PHE A 442 17.43 6.48 6.58
C PHE A 442 17.35 6.91 5.11
N ILE A 443 17.12 8.22 4.90
CA ILE A 443 17.01 8.82 3.57
C ILE A 443 18.12 9.87 3.45
N PRO A 444 19.06 9.72 2.49
CA PRO A 444 20.14 10.69 2.29
C PRO A 444 19.63 12.10 1.99
N GLN A 445 20.39 13.11 2.40
CA GLN A 445 20.02 14.51 2.21
C GLN A 445 19.80 14.89 0.74
N SER A 446 20.56 14.30 -0.18
CA SER A 446 20.39 14.48 -1.63
C SER A 446 19.02 14.01 -2.13
N GLU A 447 18.58 12.82 -1.68
CA GLU A 447 17.28 12.26 -2.03
C GLU A 447 16.14 13.05 -1.37
N TRP A 448 16.33 13.42 -0.11
CA TRP A 448 15.34 14.19 0.63
C TRP A 448 15.08 15.56 -0.02
N GLN A 449 16.14 16.29 -0.35
CA GLN A 449 16.05 17.58 -1.07
C GLN A 449 15.45 17.42 -2.46
N GLY A 450 15.81 16.35 -3.17
CA GLY A 450 15.22 16.03 -4.49
C GLY A 450 13.71 15.82 -4.44
N MET A 451 13.20 15.20 -3.37
CA MET A 451 11.76 15.03 -3.16
C MET A 451 11.06 16.38 -2.91
N THR A 452 11.58 17.18 -1.98
CA THR A 452 10.99 18.48 -1.62
C THR A 452 11.01 19.48 -2.78
N TYR A 453 12.09 19.53 -3.55
CA TYR A 453 12.18 20.39 -4.73
C TYR A 453 11.18 20.01 -5.83
N THR A 454 10.99 18.72 -6.07
CA THR A 454 10.01 18.23 -7.07
C THR A 454 8.57 18.56 -6.64
N SER A 455 8.26 18.51 -5.34
CA SER A 455 6.93 18.87 -4.81
C SER A 455 6.64 20.35 -5.02
N MET A 456 7.56 21.24 -4.64
CA MET A 456 7.40 22.68 -4.86
C MET A 456 7.22 23.03 -6.34
N SER A 457 7.98 22.37 -7.24
CA SER A 457 7.83 22.59 -8.68
C SER A 457 6.47 22.12 -9.20
N ASN A 458 5.95 21.01 -8.69
CA ASN A 458 4.63 20.50 -9.06
C ASN A 458 3.48 21.34 -8.49
N GLU A 459 3.62 21.91 -7.31
CA GLU A 459 2.64 22.85 -6.74
C GLU A 459 2.60 24.13 -7.55
N ILE A 460 3.75 24.70 -7.89
CA ILE A 460 3.84 25.89 -8.76
C ILE A 460 3.17 25.61 -10.12
N LEU A 461 3.44 24.45 -10.73
CA LEU A 461 2.82 24.05 -12.01
C LEU A 461 1.30 23.83 -11.88
N LYS A 462 0.82 23.31 -10.75
CA LYS A 462 -0.62 23.17 -10.46
C LYS A 462 -1.28 24.53 -10.27
N GLU A 463 -0.68 25.45 -9.52
CA GLU A 463 -1.18 26.80 -9.35
C GLU A 463 -1.21 27.55 -10.68
N GLU A 464 -0.14 27.47 -11.48
CA GLU A 464 -0.12 28.06 -12.82
C GLU A 464 -1.22 27.48 -13.73
N SER A 465 -1.46 26.16 -13.69
CA SER A 465 -2.52 25.52 -14.48
C SER A 465 -3.92 25.90 -13.98
N THR A 466 -4.12 26.09 -12.69
CA THR A 466 -5.40 26.52 -12.10
C THR A 466 -5.70 27.96 -12.51
N ILE A 467 -4.70 28.86 -12.42
CA ILE A 467 -4.82 30.24 -12.86
C ILE A 467 -5.14 30.33 -14.37
N VAL A 468 -4.47 29.50 -15.18
CA VAL A 468 -4.74 29.45 -16.63
C VAL A 468 -6.16 28.97 -16.91
N ASN A 469 -6.64 27.94 -16.18
CA ASN A 469 -8.01 27.44 -16.32
C ASN A 469 -9.06 28.46 -15.87
N GLU A 470 -8.83 29.20 -14.76
CA GLU A 470 -9.72 30.28 -14.32
C GLU A 470 -9.77 31.42 -15.34
N ILE A 471 -8.63 31.80 -15.94
CA ILE A 471 -8.58 32.81 -16.99
C ILE A 471 -9.31 32.34 -18.25
N VAL A 472 -9.18 31.05 -18.62
CA VAL A 472 -9.89 30.46 -19.77
C VAL A 472 -11.39 30.41 -19.51
N LEU A 473 -11.83 30.06 -18.29
CA LEU A 473 -13.24 30.04 -17.88
C LEU A 473 -13.84 31.46 -17.87
N GLN A 474 -13.14 32.47 -17.31
CA GLN A 474 -13.58 33.86 -17.35
C GLN A 474 -13.63 34.44 -18.78
N ALA A 475 -12.69 34.04 -19.65
CA ALA A 475 -12.72 34.40 -21.06
C ALA A 475 -13.87 33.70 -21.81
N ALA A 476 -14.26 32.49 -21.41
CA ALA A 476 -15.41 31.76 -21.96
C ALA A 476 -16.76 32.37 -21.51
N GLU A 477 -16.88 32.76 -20.23
CA GLU A 477 -18.08 33.41 -19.69
C GLU A 477 -18.35 34.80 -20.25
N ASN A 478 -17.31 35.57 -20.62
CA ASN A 478 -17.41 36.85 -21.27
C ASN A 478 -17.66 36.76 -22.78
N ASN A 479 -17.97 35.59 -23.31
CA ASN A 479 -17.92 35.22 -24.73
C ASN A 479 -19.19 35.52 -25.55
N GLN A 480 -19.75 36.71 -25.47
CA GLN A 480 -20.58 37.24 -26.59
C GLN A 480 -19.76 38.04 -27.64
N GLU A 481 -18.51 38.42 -27.38
CA GLU A 481 -17.67 39.19 -28.30
C GLU A 481 -16.61 38.39 -29.10
N PHE A 482 -16.41 37.12 -28.79
CA PHE A 482 -15.34 36.28 -29.39
C PHE A 482 -15.60 35.83 -30.85
N ALA A 483 -16.72 36.17 -31.44
CA ALA A 483 -17.07 35.64 -32.77
C ALA A 483 -16.19 36.20 -33.92
N ASN A 484 -15.48 37.31 -33.73
CA ASN A 484 -14.83 38.05 -34.83
C ASN A 484 -13.30 38.20 -34.75
N GLU A 485 -12.61 37.81 -33.72
CA GLU A 485 -11.15 37.93 -33.63
C GLU A 485 -10.42 36.60 -33.86
N LYS A 486 -9.44 36.59 -34.82
CA LYS A 486 -8.64 35.41 -35.16
C LYS A 486 -7.53 35.10 -34.16
N VAL A 487 -7.03 36.09 -33.46
CA VAL A 487 -5.93 35.98 -32.49
C VAL A 487 -6.11 37.05 -31.42
N ARG A 488 -5.99 36.68 -30.14
CA ARG A 488 -5.97 37.64 -29.02
C ARG A 488 -4.74 37.43 -28.15
N THR A 489 -4.07 38.51 -27.83
CA THR A 489 -2.90 38.48 -26.96
C THR A 489 -3.26 39.08 -25.60
N ILE A 490 -2.98 38.34 -24.52
CA ILE A 490 -3.22 38.76 -23.14
C ILE A 490 -1.86 38.93 -22.45
N ASN A 491 -1.63 40.07 -21.84
CA ASN A 491 -0.44 40.36 -21.06
C ASN A 491 -0.79 40.24 -19.57
N ILE A 492 -0.13 39.34 -18.85
CA ILE A 492 -0.30 39.14 -17.41
C ILE A 492 0.96 39.66 -16.73
N THR A 493 0.81 40.60 -15.82
CA THR A 493 1.92 41.15 -15.02
C THR A 493 1.78 40.70 -13.59
N GLN A 494 2.74 39.90 -13.10
CA GLN A 494 2.83 39.45 -11.73
C GLN A 494 4.26 39.67 -11.23
N ASN A 495 4.42 40.25 -10.06
CA ASN A 495 5.74 40.51 -9.43
C ASN A 495 6.76 41.25 -10.34
N ASN A 496 6.32 42.23 -11.09
CA ASN A 496 7.12 43.00 -12.08
C ASN A 496 7.59 42.24 -13.33
N GLU A 497 7.15 41.00 -13.54
CA GLU A 497 7.36 40.29 -14.80
C GLU A 497 6.05 40.22 -15.60
N THR A 498 6.11 40.52 -16.89
CA THR A 498 4.96 40.46 -17.80
C THR A 498 5.11 39.26 -18.72
N LYS A 499 4.21 38.27 -18.59
CA LYS A 499 4.09 37.13 -19.52
C LYS A 499 2.97 37.44 -20.54
N THR A 500 3.25 37.19 -21.80
CA THR A 500 2.31 37.40 -22.90
C THR A 500 1.77 36.04 -23.37
N ILE A 501 0.45 35.83 -23.31
CA ILE A 501 -0.22 34.62 -23.79
C ILE A 501 -1.01 34.97 -25.06
N THR A 502 -0.77 34.22 -26.13
CA THR A 502 -1.47 34.38 -27.41
C THR A 502 -2.42 33.21 -27.65
N LEU A 503 -3.71 33.50 -27.74
CA LEU A 503 -4.76 32.49 -28.01
C LEU A 503 -5.11 32.52 -29.51
N GLN A 504 -5.07 31.36 -30.18
CA GLN A 504 -5.48 31.19 -31.58
C GLN A 504 -6.65 30.21 -31.69
N LYS A 505 -7.56 30.44 -32.65
CA LYS A 505 -8.62 29.45 -32.95
C LYS A 505 -8.01 28.16 -33.48
N ALA A 506 -8.46 27.03 -32.98
CA ALA A 506 -7.98 25.70 -33.36
C ALA A 506 -8.16 25.35 -34.86
N SER A 507 -9.05 26.05 -35.56
CA SER A 507 -9.28 25.92 -37.01
C SER A 507 -8.16 26.49 -37.89
N ASP A 508 -7.26 27.31 -37.34
CA ASP A 508 -6.26 28.05 -38.12
C ASP A 508 -4.82 27.55 -37.91
N ILE A 509 -4.65 26.37 -37.23
CA ILE A 509 -3.35 25.71 -37.06
C ILE A 509 -3.07 24.85 -38.32
N PRO A 510 -2.05 25.16 -39.14
CA PRO A 510 -1.71 24.33 -40.27
C PRO A 510 -1.19 22.97 -39.78
N LEU A 511 -1.81 21.88 -40.24
CA LEU A 511 -1.30 20.53 -40.08
C LEU A 511 0.11 20.46 -40.71
N GLN A 512 1.13 20.37 -39.88
CA GLN A 512 2.48 20.01 -40.36
C GLN A 512 2.40 18.58 -40.97
N LYS A 513 2.56 18.52 -42.28
CA LYS A 513 2.80 17.29 -43.02
C LYS A 513 4.12 16.73 -42.54
N GLY A 514 4.08 15.57 -41.86
CA GLY A 514 5.27 14.78 -41.59
C GLY A 514 5.99 14.46 -42.89
N THR A 515 7.27 14.81 -42.92
CA THR A 515 8.22 14.30 -43.91
C THR A 515 8.75 12.96 -43.37
N GLU A 516 8.79 12.00 -44.25
CA GLU A 516 9.26 10.61 -44.12
C GLU A 516 10.55 10.40 -43.32
#